data_76138c887cb740edd54e8304d845f79b
#
_entry.id   76138c887cb740edd54e8304d845f79b
#
_cell.length_a   1.000
_cell.length_b   1.000
_cell.length_c   1.000
_cell.angle_alpha   90.00
_cell.angle_beta   90.00
_cell.angle_gamma   90.00
#
_symmetry.space_group_name_H-M   'P 1'
#
loop_
_entity.id
_entity.type
_entity.pdbx_description
1 polymer ?
#
loop_
_entity_poly.entity_id
_entity_poly.type
_entity_poly.pdbx_seq_one_letter_code
_entity_poly.pdbx_strand_id
1 'polypeptide(L)'
;ADDMMSFIKSDIIVFGIGVFLFIVATLWFVFRKLIWIIVPISSCFFSVIIMIGILGLLGWKVTVISSNFIALMLILTMAMNIHMSTRFLQLRENYPNKNISELITLTTRKMFWPILYTVLTTVIAFLSLIFSEIKPIIDFGWMMTLGLFTSFIITFTLLPSLINFVPKENISLVKYEDSKITSYLAKISQNNNIIIFTITGFIIILSLVGISRLEVENSFINYFSKNTEIYKGMKLIDEELGGT
;
A
#
# COMPACT_ATOMS: atom_id res chain seq x y z
N ALA A 1 28.80 -1.19 -10.32
CA ALA A 1 27.94 -0.01 -10.15
C ALA A 1 26.80 -0.01 -11.16
N ASP A 2 27.07 -0.24 -12.44
CA ASP A 2 26.06 -0.23 -13.52
C ASP A 2 25.01 -1.33 -13.36
N ASP A 3 25.41 -2.53 -12.94
CA ASP A 3 24.48 -3.65 -12.71
C ASP A 3 23.50 -3.37 -11.57
N MET A 4 23.95 -2.80 -10.44
CA MET A 4 23.06 -2.42 -9.35
C MET A 4 22.05 -1.35 -9.79
N MET A 5 22.47 -0.37 -10.57
CA MET A 5 21.59 0.66 -11.12
C MET A 5 20.55 0.04 -12.07
N SER A 6 20.96 -0.92 -12.89
CA SER A 6 20.08 -1.67 -13.78
C SER A 6 19.04 -2.48 -13.01
N PHE A 7 19.45 -3.16 -11.92
CA PHE A 7 18.52 -3.90 -11.06
C PHE A 7 17.50 -3.00 -10.39
N ILE A 8 17.94 -1.87 -9.79
CA ILE A 8 17.03 -0.90 -9.18
C ILE A 8 15.99 -0.41 -10.19
N LYS A 9 16.44 -0.07 -11.40
CA LYS A 9 15.54 0.41 -12.47
C LYS A 9 14.56 -0.68 -12.90
N SER A 10 15.02 -1.91 -13.05
CA SER A 10 14.19 -3.06 -13.40
C SER A 10 13.15 -3.35 -12.32
N ASP A 11 13.55 -3.35 -11.06
CA ASP A 11 12.67 -3.61 -9.93
C ASP A 11 11.56 -2.56 -9.83
N ILE A 12 11.89 -1.28 -9.93
CA ILE A 12 10.88 -0.19 -9.91
C ILE A 12 9.85 -0.39 -11.03
N ILE A 13 10.28 -0.76 -12.24
CA ILE A 13 9.40 -0.96 -13.38
C ILE A 13 8.53 -2.21 -13.17
N VAL A 14 9.14 -3.34 -12.84
CA VAL A 14 8.45 -4.64 -12.71
C VAL A 14 7.45 -4.59 -11.54
N PHE A 15 7.88 -4.15 -10.37
CA PHE A 15 6.99 -4.01 -9.21
C PHE A 15 5.95 -2.94 -9.42
N GLY A 16 6.31 -1.78 -9.98
CA GLY A 16 5.38 -0.70 -10.25
C GLY A 16 4.26 -1.13 -11.22
N ILE A 17 4.61 -1.78 -12.33
CA ILE A 17 3.63 -2.28 -13.30
C ILE A 17 2.81 -3.42 -12.69
N GLY A 18 3.44 -4.37 -12.01
CA GLY A 18 2.75 -5.50 -11.37
C GLY A 18 1.71 -5.03 -10.36
N VAL A 19 2.09 -4.14 -9.46
CA VAL A 19 1.19 -3.53 -8.47
C VAL A 19 0.08 -2.74 -9.16
N PHE A 20 0.40 -1.95 -10.19
CA PHE A 20 -0.60 -1.19 -10.93
C PHE A 20 -1.65 -2.09 -11.58
N LEU A 21 -1.24 -3.15 -12.28
CA LEU A 21 -2.15 -4.11 -12.91
C LEU A 21 -3.02 -4.82 -11.87
N PHE A 22 -2.43 -5.20 -10.73
CA PHE A 22 -3.19 -5.81 -9.64
C PHE A 22 -4.22 -4.88 -9.04
N ILE A 23 -3.88 -3.60 -8.86
CA ILE A 23 -4.80 -2.55 -8.42
C ILE A 23 -5.97 -2.39 -9.40
N VAL A 24 -5.68 -2.28 -10.71
CA VAL A 24 -6.72 -2.16 -11.75
C VAL A 24 -7.65 -3.37 -11.72
N ALA A 25 -7.09 -4.57 -11.65
CA ALA A 25 -7.88 -5.81 -11.58
C ALA A 25 -8.78 -5.85 -10.33
N THR A 26 -8.24 -5.48 -9.17
CA THR A 26 -8.99 -5.42 -7.91
C THR A 26 -10.14 -4.39 -7.99
N LEU A 27 -9.85 -3.19 -8.48
CA LEU A 27 -10.88 -2.15 -8.64
C LEU A 27 -11.96 -2.56 -9.64
N TRP A 28 -11.56 -3.23 -10.73
CA TRP A 28 -12.52 -3.77 -11.70
C TRP A 28 -13.45 -4.79 -11.04
N PHE A 29 -12.88 -5.69 -10.26
CA PHE A 29 -13.67 -6.71 -9.56
C PHE A 29 -14.65 -6.09 -8.54
N VAL A 30 -14.21 -5.05 -7.81
CA VAL A 30 -15.00 -4.39 -6.75
C VAL A 30 -16.08 -3.49 -7.34
N PHE A 31 -15.71 -2.58 -8.24
CA PHE A 31 -16.61 -1.51 -8.67
C PHE A 31 -17.36 -1.81 -9.98
N ARG A 32 -16.80 -2.65 -10.84
CA ARG A 32 -17.37 -3.02 -12.16
C ARG A 32 -17.77 -1.83 -13.05
N LYS A 33 -17.24 -0.63 -12.78
CA LYS A 33 -17.49 0.61 -13.52
C LYS A 33 -16.20 1.36 -13.73
N LEU A 34 -15.89 1.68 -14.98
CA LEU A 34 -14.64 2.33 -15.38
C LEU A 34 -14.38 3.64 -14.62
N ILE A 35 -15.41 4.46 -14.38
CA ILE A 35 -15.23 5.74 -13.72
C ILE A 35 -14.69 5.59 -12.28
N TRP A 36 -15.16 4.55 -11.55
CA TRP A 36 -14.71 4.23 -10.19
C TRP A 36 -13.36 3.50 -10.14
N ILE A 37 -12.79 3.23 -11.30
CA ILE A 37 -11.40 2.78 -11.44
C ILE A 37 -10.53 4.00 -11.75
N ILE A 38 -10.93 4.82 -12.72
CA ILE A 38 -10.17 5.97 -13.20
C ILE A 38 -9.98 7.01 -12.09
N VAL A 39 -11.02 7.35 -11.34
CA VAL A 39 -10.97 8.40 -10.31
C VAL A 39 -9.95 8.08 -9.19
N PRO A 40 -10.00 6.92 -8.50
CA PRO A 40 -9.01 6.57 -7.50
C PRO A 40 -7.59 6.41 -8.07
N ILE A 41 -7.45 5.83 -9.27
CA ILE A 41 -6.16 5.66 -9.93
C ILE A 41 -5.53 7.00 -10.28
N SER A 42 -6.31 7.96 -10.82
CA SER A 42 -5.81 9.30 -11.12
C SER A 42 -5.30 10.00 -9.86
N SER A 43 -6.06 9.94 -8.77
CA SER A 43 -5.63 10.49 -7.47
C SER A 43 -4.33 9.85 -6.97
N CYS A 44 -4.22 8.52 -7.10
CA CYS A 44 -3.03 7.76 -6.72
C CYS A 44 -1.81 8.15 -7.58
N PHE A 45 -2.00 8.27 -8.88
CA PHE A 45 -0.94 8.66 -9.83
C PHE A 45 -0.40 10.07 -9.53
N PHE A 46 -1.28 11.04 -9.31
CA PHE A 46 -0.86 12.38 -8.92
C PHE A 46 -0.13 12.41 -7.58
N SER A 47 -0.56 11.60 -6.61
CA SER A 47 0.11 11.48 -5.32
C SER A 47 1.57 11.00 -5.49
N VAL A 48 1.78 9.97 -6.31
CA VAL A 48 3.13 9.44 -6.59
C VAL A 48 3.98 10.45 -7.33
N ILE A 49 3.46 11.13 -8.36
CA ILE A 49 4.20 12.15 -9.10
C ILE A 49 4.63 13.29 -8.18
N ILE A 50 3.71 13.82 -7.35
CA ILE A 50 4.02 14.90 -6.42
C ILE A 50 5.08 14.44 -5.43
N MET A 51 4.98 13.23 -4.91
CA MET A 51 5.97 12.68 -3.99
C MET A 51 7.35 12.55 -4.63
N ILE A 52 7.44 11.96 -5.84
CA ILE A 52 8.70 11.86 -6.57
C ILE A 52 9.29 13.26 -6.82
N GLY A 53 8.44 14.23 -7.18
CA GLY A 53 8.83 15.62 -7.36
C GLY A 53 9.43 16.24 -6.07
N ILE A 54 8.80 16.02 -4.92
CA ILE A 54 9.29 16.49 -3.62
C ILE A 54 10.65 15.84 -3.30
N LEU A 55 10.79 14.52 -3.48
CA LEU A 55 12.07 13.84 -3.25
C LEU A 55 13.18 14.39 -4.14
N GLY A 56 12.87 14.63 -5.42
CA GLY A 56 13.82 15.24 -6.37
C GLY A 56 14.24 16.64 -5.96
N LEU A 57 13.30 17.49 -5.51
CA LEU A 57 13.59 18.85 -5.03
C LEU A 57 14.44 18.85 -3.76
N LEU A 58 14.26 17.86 -2.88
CA LEU A 58 15.06 17.68 -1.68
C LEU A 58 16.43 17.05 -1.95
N GLY A 59 16.72 16.68 -3.21
CA GLY A 59 17.98 16.05 -3.61
C GLY A 59 18.19 14.65 -3.05
N TRP A 60 17.12 13.97 -2.72
CA TRP A 60 17.18 12.60 -2.16
C TRP A 60 17.56 11.57 -3.22
N LYS A 61 18.41 10.62 -2.81
CA LYS A 61 18.85 9.51 -3.66
C LYS A 61 18.05 8.26 -3.35
N VAL A 62 17.58 7.59 -4.39
CA VAL A 62 16.90 6.30 -4.27
C VAL A 62 17.96 5.20 -4.15
N THR A 63 17.86 4.37 -3.11
CA THR A 63 18.73 3.20 -2.86
C THR A 63 17.99 1.92 -3.24
N VAL A 64 18.69 0.77 -3.22
CA VAL A 64 18.05 -0.54 -3.46
C VAL A 64 16.90 -0.80 -2.50
N ILE A 65 17.08 -0.49 -1.21
CA ILE A 65 16.05 -0.68 -0.18
C ILE A 65 14.87 0.27 -0.41
N SER A 66 15.16 1.53 -0.74
CA SER A 66 14.13 2.54 -0.96
C SER A 66 13.47 2.46 -2.33
N SER A 67 13.96 1.65 -3.28
CA SER A 67 13.38 1.54 -4.62
C SER A 67 11.92 1.08 -4.62
N ASN A 68 11.54 0.27 -3.64
CA ASN A 68 10.17 -0.24 -3.49
C ASN A 68 9.17 0.77 -2.91
N PHE A 69 9.61 2.01 -2.54
CA PHE A 69 8.72 3.01 -1.94
C PHE A 69 7.55 3.37 -2.86
N ILE A 70 7.77 3.40 -4.19
CA ILE A 70 6.73 3.72 -5.17
C ILE A 70 5.58 2.70 -5.11
N ALA A 71 5.92 1.41 -5.11
CA ALA A 71 4.92 0.33 -5.02
C ALA A 71 4.15 0.38 -3.71
N LEU A 72 4.84 0.59 -2.60
CA LEU A 72 4.21 0.73 -1.28
C LEU A 72 3.31 1.97 -1.20
N MET A 73 3.75 3.11 -1.73
CA MET A 73 2.93 4.31 -1.82
C MET A 73 1.67 4.10 -2.66
N LEU A 74 1.79 3.43 -3.81
CA LEU A 74 0.64 3.10 -4.66
C LEU A 74 -0.40 2.30 -3.87
N ILE A 75 0.03 1.26 -3.14
CA ILE A 75 -0.85 0.39 -2.36
C ILE A 75 -1.54 1.18 -1.22
N LEU A 76 -0.76 1.93 -0.43
CA LEU A 76 -1.27 2.66 0.72
C LEU A 76 -2.20 3.82 0.31
N THR A 77 -1.83 4.57 -0.73
CA THR A 77 -2.70 5.63 -1.28
C THR A 77 -3.99 5.04 -1.85
N MET A 78 -3.88 3.91 -2.57
CA MET A 78 -5.04 3.26 -3.13
C MET A 78 -6.00 2.76 -2.05
N ALA A 79 -5.50 2.22 -0.93
CA ALA A 79 -6.33 1.83 0.19
C ALA A 79 -7.17 3.02 0.72
N MET A 80 -6.55 4.19 0.92
CA MET A 80 -7.26 5.41 1.33
C MET A 80 -8.32 5.84 0.30
N ASN A 81 -7.96 5.82 -0.99
CA ASN A 81 -8.86 6.20 -2.08
C ASN A 81 -10.05 5.24 -2.22
N ILE A 82 -9.84 3.93 -2.04
CA ILE A 82 -10.91 2.92 -2.04
C ILE A 82 -11.88 3.18 -0.88
N HIS A 83 -11.38 3.41 0.33
CA HIS A 83 -12.22 3.70 1.50
C HIS A 83 -13.08 4.95 1.28
N MET A 84 -12.49 6.02 0.75
CA MET A 84 -13.21 7.25 0.41
C MET A 84 -14.29 7.00 -0.65
N SER A 85 -13.93 6.35 -1.76
CA SER A 85 -14.84 6.08 -2.89
C SER A 85 -15.99 5.16 -2.47
N THR A 86 -15.69 4.10 -1.74
CA THR A 86 -16.69 3.16 -1.22
C THR A 86 -17.65 3.86 -0.28
N ARG A 87 -17.14 4.71 0.62
CA ARG A 87 -17.99 5.46 1.55
C ARG A 87 -18.88 6.47 0.85
N PHE A 88 -18.37 7.12 -0.20
CA PHE A 88 -19.17 8.01 -1.01
C PHE A 88 -20.32 7.25 -1.69
N LEU A 89 -20.07 6.10 -2.28
CA LEU A 89 -21.09 5.26 -2.92
C LEU A 89 -22.14 4.78 -1.92
N GLN A 90 -21.75 4.33 -0.73
CA GLN A 90 -22.67 3.96 0.35
C GLN A 90 -23.57 5.12 0.77
N LEU A 91 -22.99 6.31 0.93
CA LEU A 91 -23.76 7.50 1.29
C LEU A 91 -24.70 7.93 0.17
N ARG A 92 -24.32 7.74 -1.09
CA ARG A 92 -25.19 8.00 -2.23
C ARG A 92 -26.40 7.07 -2.26
N GLU A 93 -26.19 5.80 -1.92
CA GLU A 93 -27.27 4.82 -1.81
C GLU A 93 -28.24 5.17 -0.67
N ASN A 94 -27.69 5.51 0.50
CA ASN A 94 -28.49 5.85 1.69
C ASN A 94 -29.22 7.19 1.57
N TYR A 95 -28.71 8.14 0.77
CA TYR A 95 -29.23 9.48 0.61
C TYR A 95 -29.35 9.87 -0.88
N PRO A 96 -30.25 9.23 -1.66
CA PRO A 96 -30.35 9.41 -3.11
C PRO A 96 -30.73 10.84 -3.52
N ASN A 97 -31.44 11.56 -2.65
CA ASN A 97 -31.94 12.91 -2.92
C ASN A 97 -30.94 14.03 -2.59
N LYS A 98 -29.80 13.71 -1.95
CA LYS A 98 -28.79 14.71 -1.61
C LYS A 98 -27.95 15.10 -2.83
N ASN A 99 -27.52 16.36 -2.84
CA ASN A 99 -26.59 16.85 -3.84
C ASN A 99 -25.20 16.17 -3.71
N ILE A 100 -24.49 16.05 -4.84
CA ILE A 100 -23.15 15.43 -4.89
C ILE A 100 -22.19 16.16 -3.93
N SER A 101 -22.22 17.50 -3.92
CA SER A 101 -21.36 18.31 -3.03
C SER A 101 -21.61 18.03 -1.54
N GLU A 102 -22.88 17.87 -1.14
CA GLU A 102 -23.23 17.50 0.23
C GLU A 102 -22.75 16.09 0.59
N LEU A 103 -22.87 15.15 -0.35
CA LEU A 103 -22.38 13.78 -0.17
C LEU A 103 -20.86 13.72 -0.05
N ILE A 104 -20.13 14.50 -0.86
CA ILE A 104 -18.69 14.66 -0.78
C ILE A 104 -18.29 15.19 0.59
N THR A 105 -18.91 16.28 1.05
CA THR A 105 -18.63 16.88 2.36
C THR A 105 -18.88 15.89 3.49
N LEU A 106 -20.00 15.16 3.42
CA LEU A 106 -20.33 14.15 4.42
C LEU A 106 -19.34 12.97 4.42
N THR A 107 -18.92 12.54 3.21
CA THR A 107 -17.91 11.48 3.05
C THR A 107 -16.58 11.90 3.66
N THR A 108 -16.09 13.08 3.28
CA THR A 108 -14.84 13.65 3.76
C THR A 108 -14.83 13.75 5.30
N ARG A 109 -15.92 14.29 5.87
CA ARG A 109 -16.04 14.41 7.32
C ARG A 109 -16.06 13.07 8.04
N LYS A 110 -16.77 12.06 7.50
CA LYS A 110 -16.87 10.73 8.12
C LYS A 110 -15.58 9.91 7.98
N MET A 111 -14.83 10.10 6.90
CA MET A 111 -13.62 9.33 6.63
C MET A 111 -12.33 10.00 7.13
N PHE A 112 -12.40 11.28 7.53
CA PHE A 112 -11.23 12.01 7.99
C PHE A 112 -10.52 11.30 9.15
N TRP A 113 -11.21 11.08 10.24
CA TRP A 113 -10.62 10.48 11.44
C TRP A 113 -10.14 9.03 11.24
N PRO A 114 -10.93 8.12 10.63
CA PRO A 114 -10.46 6.76 10.35
C PRO A 114 -9.19 6.73 9.50
N ILE A 115 -9.16 7.51 8.41
CA ILE A 115 -7.99 7.55 7.53
C ILE A 115 -6.81 8.24 8.22
N LEU A 116 -7.03 9.33 8.96
CA LEU A 116 -5.98 9.99 9.73
C LEU A 116 -5.32 9.04 10.73
N TYR A 117 -6.10 8.28 11.49
CA TYR A 117 -5.55 7.31 12.44
C TYR A 117 -4.72 6.23 11.74
N THR A 118 -5.19 5.73 10.59
CA THR A 118 -4.44 4.77 9.79
C THR A 118 -3.11 5.37 9.30
N VAL A 119 -3.13 6.60 8.82
CA VAL A 119 -1.92 7.30 8.37
C VAL A 119 -0.97 7.53 9.54
N LEU A 120 -1.45 8.01 10.68
CA LEU A 120 -0.61 8.27 11.85
C LEU A 120 0.06 7.00 12.38
N THR A 121 -0.69 5.89 12.50
CA THR A 121 -0.11 4.61 12.94
C THR A 121 0.94 4.09 11.97
N THR A 122 0.70 4.24 10.67
CA THR A 122 1.66 3.83 9.63
C THR A 122 2.88 4.77 9.61
N VAL A 123 2.70 6.06 9.78
CA VAL A 123 3.79 7.04 9.92
C VAL A 123 4.66 6.70 11.12
N ILE A 124 4.08 6.40 12.28
CA ILE A 124 4.85 5.99 13.47
C ILE A 124 5.68 4.73 13.18
N ALA A 125 5.10 3.75 12.46
CA ALA A 125 5.82 2.55 12.07
C ALA A 125 7.03 2.87 11.15
N PHE A 126 6.88 3.74 10.15
CA PHE A 126 8.00 4.15 9.29
C PHE A 126 9.00 5.06 10.03
N LEU A 127 8.55 5.94 10.91
CA LEU A 127 9.44 6.75 11.73
C LEU A 127 10.28 5.90 12.69
N SER A 128 9.81 4.73 13.12
CA SER A 128 10.62 3.85 13.95
C SER A 128 11.90 3.35 13.25
N LEU A 129 11.91 3.34 11.90
CA LEU A 129 13.09 2.99 11.11
C LEU A 129 14.23 4.01 11.21
N ILE A 130 13.94 5.24 11.67
CA ILE A 130 14.96 6.30 11.87
C ILE A 130 15.94 5.92 12.99
N PHE A 131 15.52 5.04 13.91
CA PHE A 131 16.41 4.54 14.97
C PHE A 131 17.34 3.41 14.50
N SER A 132 17.26 3.01 13.22
CA SER A 132 18.21 2.07 12.62
C SER A 132 19.60 2.71 12.47
N GLU A 133 20.65 1.91 12.51
CA GLU A 133 22.03 2.34 12.20
C GLU A 133 22.33 2.31 10.70
N ILE A 134 21.41 1.77 9.88
CA ILE A 134 21.58 1.57 8.45
C ILE A 134 20.95 2.74 7.69
N LYS A 135 21.79 3.61 7.10
CA LYS A 135 21.33 4.82 6.40
C LYS A 135 20.24 4.60 5.34
N PRO A 136 20.31 3.61 4.44
CA PRO A 136 19.23 3.34 3.50
C PRO A 136 17.87 3.05 4.15
N ILE A 137 17.84 2.45 5.35
CA ILE A 137 16.62 2.17 6.11
C ILE A 137 16.06 3.47 6.69
N ILE A 138 16.92 4.34 7.23
CA ILE A 138 16.55 5.65 7.73
C ILE A 138 15.94 6.50 6.62
N ASP A 139 16.61 6.57 5.47
CA ASP A 139 16.14 7.32 4.30
C ASP A 139 14.77 6.81 3.82
N PHE A 140 14.58 5.47 3.79
CA PHE A 140 13.31 4.86 3.46
C PHE A 140 12.20 5.23 4.45
N GLY A 141 12.48 5.25 5.75
CA GLY A 141 11.52 5.68 6.78
C GLY A 141 11.04 7.12 6.57
N TRP A 142 11.94 8.04 6.28
CA TRP A 142 11.60 9.42 5.94
C TRP A 142 10.81 9.55 4.65
N MET A 143 11.24 8.85 3.57
CA MET A 143 10.54 8.85 2.29
C MET A 143 9.09 8.39 2.45
N MET A 144 8.86 7.27 3.16
CA MET A 144 7.53 6.74 3.38
C MET A 144 6.67 7.65 4.25
N THR A 145 7.26 8.28 5.26
CA THR A 145 6.55 9.25 6.12
C THR A 145 6.06 10.45 5.32
N LEU A 146 6.92 11.09 4.54
CA LEU A 146 6.54 12.21 3.67
C LEU A 146 5.54 11.78 2.59
N GLY A 147 5.72 10.58 2.02
CA GLY A 147 4.80 10.01 1.06
C GLY A 147 3.39 9.82 1.60
N LEU A 148 3.26 9.32 2.81
CA LEU A 148 1.96 9.12 3.47
C LEU A 148 1.25 10.44 3.76
N PHE A 149 1.97 11.47 4.23
CA PHE A 149 1.39 12.81 4.41
C PHE A 149 0.94 13.41 3.08
N THR A 150 1.76 13.30 2.04
CA THR A 150 1.40 13.76 0.69
C THR A 150 0.16 13.03 0.19
N SER A 151 0.11 11.70 0.32
CA SER A 151 -1.04 10.89 -0.08
C SER A 151 -2.30 11.24 0.69
N PHE A 152 -2.20 11.50 1.98
CA PHE A 152 -3.32 11.93 2.81
C PHE A 152 -3.89 13.26 2.30
N ILE A 153 -3.03 14.27 2.06
CA ILE A 153 -3.46 15.57 1.54
C ILE A 153 -4.15 15.39 0.19
N ILE A 154 -3.55 14.66 -0.74
CA ILE A 154 -4.11 14.41 -2.07
C ILE A 154 -5.43 13.65 -2.00
N THR A 155 -5.55 12.66 -1.15
CA THR A 155 -6.81 11.90 -0.95
C THR A 155 -7.94 12.80 -0.46
N PHE A 156 -7.66 13.79 0.37
CA PHE A 156 -8.69 14.69 0.91
C PHE A 156 -8.93 15.97 0.09
N THR A 157 -8.07 16.29 -0.85
CA THR A 157 -8.22 17.47 -1.73
C THR A 157 -8.59 17.06 -3.15
N LEU A 158 -7.76 16.26 -3.80
CA LEU A 158 -7.92 15.92 -5.21
C LEU A 158 -9.02 14.90 -5.45
N LEU A 159 -9.10 13.83 -4.67
CA LEU A 159 -10.11 12.78 -4.88
C LEU A 159 -11.54 13.30 -4.75
N PRO A 160 -11.93 14.10 -3.74
CA PRO A 160 -13.25 14.74 -3.68
C PRO A 160 -13.52 15.65 -4.88
N SER A 161 -12.53 16.39 -5.34
CA SER A 161 -12.63 17.23 -6.52
C SER A 161 -12.89 16.40 -7.78
N LEU A 162 -12.17 15.30 -7.98
CA LEU A 162 -12.39 14.38 -9.09
C LEU A 162 -13.78 13.76 -9.05
N ILE A 163 -14.28 13.36 -7.87
CA ILE A 163 -15.65 12.83 -7.71
C ILE A 163 -16.71 13.87 -8.13
N ASN A 164 -16.47 15.14 -7.85
CA ASN A 164 -17.41 16.22 -8.22
C ASN A 164 -17.57 16.39 -9.75
N PHE A 165 -16.55 16.01 -10.54
CA PHE A 165 -16.60 16.01 -12.00
C PHE A 165 -17.28 14.78 -12.60
N VAL A 166 -17.61 13.77 -11.80
CA VAL A 166 -18.27 12.55 -12.29
C VAL A 166 -19.73 12.87 -12.68
N PRO A 167 -20.16 12.56 -13.92
CA PRO A 167 -21.56 12.76 -14.33
C PRO A 167 -22.53 11.99 -13.43
N LYS A 168 -23.64 12.63 -13.07
CA LYS A 168 -24.65 12.05 -12.15
C LYS A 168 -25.18 10.68 -12.61
N GLU A 169 -25.27 10.47 -13.93
CA GLU A 169 -25.72 9.23 -14.57
C GLU A 169 -24.76 8.05 -14.30
N ASN A 170 -23.47 8.33 -14.17
CA ASN A 170 -22.45 7.32 -13.88
C ASN A 170 -22.31 6.99 -12.39
N ILE A 171 -22.99 7.75 -11.51
CA ILE A 171 -23.09 7.48 -10.08
C ILE A 171 -24.30 6.56 -9.82
N SER A 172 -24.55 5.58 -10.67
CA SER A 172 -25.60 4.63 -10.41
C SER A 172 -25.19 3.69 -9.28
N LEU A 173 -26.16 3.37 -8.44
CA LEU A 173 -26.09 2.52 -7.29
C LEU A 173 -25.30 1.24 -7.60
N VAL A 174 -24.09 1.11 -7.06
CA VAL A 174 -23.48 -0.19 -6.90
C VAL A 174 -24.25 -0.81 -5.74
N LYS A 175 -25.25 -1.64 -6.05
CA LYS A 175 -25.90 -2.45 -5.01
C LYS A 175 -24.80 -3.26 -4.34
N TYR A 176 -24.49 -2.89 -3.12
CA TYR A 176 -23.73 -3.75 -2.23
C TYR A 176 -24.65 -4.92 -1.86
N GLU A 177 -24.70 -5.94 -2.73
CA GLU A 177 -25.27 -7.21 -2.31
C GLU A 177 -24.41 -7.72 -1.16
N ASP A 178 -25.06 -8.03 -0.04
CA ASP A 178 -24.40 -8.69 1.08
C ASP A 178 -23.68 -9.92 0.53
N SER A 179 -22.36 -9.84 0.51
CA SER A 179 -21.55 -10.91 -0.01
C SER A 179 -21.85 -12.18 0.80
N LYS A 180 -22.24 -13.26 0.12
CA LYS A 180 -22.47 -14.57 0.76
C LYS A 180 -21.29 -14.99 1.64
N ILE A 181 -20.08 -14.61 1.23
CA ILE A 181 -18.83 -14.85 1.98
C ILE A 181 -18.84 -14.09 3.30
N THR A 182 -19.18 -12.80 3.27
CA THR A 182 -19.19 -11.95 4.47
C THR A 182 -20.24 -12.42 5.47
N SER A 183 -21.44 -12.75 5.00
CA SER A 183 -22.50 -13.27 5.86
C SER A 183 -22.17 -14.65 6.42
N TYR A 184 -21.51 -15.52 5.64
CA TYR A 184 -21.03 -16.82 6.10
C TYR A 184 -19.95 -16.69 7.18
N LEU A 185 -18.95 -15.81 6.97
CA LEU A 185 -17.91 -15.54 7.97
C LEU A 185 -18.48 -14.93 9.25
N ALA A 186 -19.43 -14.01 9.13
CA ALA A 186 -20.12 -13.44 10.29
C ALA A 186 -20.88 -14.51 11.09
N LYS A 187 -21.58 -15.43 10.40
CA LYS A 187 -22.29 -16.53 11.02
C LYS A 187 -21.35 -17.52 11.72
N ILE A 188 -20.20 -17.84 11.12
CA ILE A 188 -19.18 -18.68 11.75
C ILE A 188 -18.66 -17.99 13.01
N SER A 189 -18.33 -16.70 12.91
CA SER A 189 -17.80 -15.93 14.04
C SER A 189 -18.78 -15.83 15.21
N GLN A 190 -20.08 -15.72 14.93
CA GLN A 190 -21.09 -15.61 15.98
C GLN A 190 -21.45 -16.97 16.64
N ASN A 191 -21.49 -18.03 15.84
CA ASN A 191 -22.01 -19.32 16.34
C ASN A 191 -20.92 -20.25 16.89
N ASN A 192 -19.65 -20.06 16.54
CA ASN A 192 -18.57 -21.01 16.82
C ASN A 192 -17.37 -20.36 17.54
N ASN A 193 -17.60 -19.47 18.47
CA ASN A 193 -16.55 -18.75 19.18
C ASN A 193 -15.47 -19.67 19.77
N ILE A 194 -15.89 -20.76 20.45
CA ILE A 194 -14.97 -21.70 21.09
C ILE A 194 -14.06 -22.37 20.05
N ILE A 195 -14.61 -22.79 18.91
CA ILE A 195 -13.84 -23.42 17.83
C ILE A 195 -12.81 -22.45 17.28
N ILE A 196 -13.20 -21.18 17.06
CA ILE A 196 -12.29 -20.14 16.58
C ILE A 196 -11.15 -19.89 17.56
N PHE A 197 -11.46 -19.73 18.85
CA PHE A 197 -10.42 -19.56 19.87
C PHE A 197 -9.49 -20.77 19.97
N THR A 198 -10.01 -22.00 19.85
CA THR A 198 -9.20 -23.22 19.89
C THR A 198 -8.25 -23.30 18.68
N ILE A 199 -8.77 -23.03 17.47
CA ILE A 199 -7.95 -23.01 16.24
C ILE A 199 -6.88 -21.92 16.33
N THR A 200 -7.27 -20.71 16.77
CA THR A 200 -6.32 -19.59 16.93
C THR A 200 -5.23 -19.94 17.94
N GLY A 201 -5.60 -20.51 19.08
CA GLY A 201 -4.64 -20.97 20.10
C GLY A 201 -3.67 -22.03 19.55
N PHE A 202 -4.17 -22.98 18.77
CA PHE A 202 -3.32 -23.97 18.12
C PHE A 202 -2.35 -23.34 17.10
N ILE A 203 -2.82 -22.40 16.29
CA ILE A 203 -1.97 -21.65 15.34
C ILE A 203 -0.89 -20.87 16.09
N ILE A 204 -1.23 -20.22 17.22
CA ILE A 204 -0.25 -19.47 18.03
C ILE A 204 0.85 -20.42 18.55
N ILE A 205 0.50 -21.60 19.05
CA ILE A 205 1.49 -22.59 19.52
C ILE A 205 2.41 -23.04 18.38
N LEU A 206 1.86 -23.34 17.20
CA LEU A 206 2.65 -23.67 16.02
C LEU A 206 3.57 -22.51 15.60
N SER A 207 3.07 -21.27 15.69
CA SER A 207 3.85 -20.08 15.36
C SER A 207 5.03 -19.88 16.33
N LEU A 208 4.83 -20.12 17.61
CA LEU A 208 5.92 -20.06 18.60
C LEU A 208 7.02 -21.08 18.31
N VAL A 209 6.66 -22.31 17.90
CA VAL A 209 7.61 -23.30 17.44
C VAL A 209 8.32 -22.87 16.15
N GLY A 210 7.62 -22.21 15.24
CA GLY A 210 8.20 -21.65 14.01
C GLY A 210 9.21 -20.54 14.31
N ILE A 211 8.86 -19.63 15.21
CA ILE A 211 9.72 -18.51 15.63
C ILE A 211 11.05 -19.03 16.21
N SER A 212 11.03 -20.12 16.98
CA SER A 212 12.26 -20.71 17.56
C SER A 212 13.22 -21.31 16.52
N ARG A 213 12.77 -21.45 15.26
CA ARG A 213 13.58 -21.97 14.14
C ARG A 213 14.00 -20.86 13.15
N LEU A 214 13.71 -19.60 13.45
CA LEU A 214 14.12 -18.48 12.61
C LEU A 214 15.62 -18.27 12.75
N GLU A 215 16.31 -18.30 11.63
CA GLU A 215 17.74 -17.97 11.51
C GLU A 215 17.89 -16.57 10.90
N VAL A 216 18.82 -15.78 11.41
CA VAL A 216 19.12 -14.46 10.86
C VAL A 216 20.18 -14.63 9.79
N GLU A 217 19.84 -14.33 8.54
CA GLU A 217 20.78 -14.31 7.43
C GLU A 217 21.60 -13.01 7.47
N ASN A 218 22.90 -13.13 7.70
CA ASN A 218 23.83 -12.00 7.79
C ASN A 218 24.71 -11.85 6.54
N SER A 219 24.67 -12.81 5.59
CA SER A 219 25.51 -12.76 4.41
C SER A 219 24.92 -11.84 3.34
N PHE A 220 25.59 -10.72 3.07
CA PHE A 220 25.19 -9.77 2.03
C PHE A 220 25.17 -10.40 0.63
N ILE A 221 25.97 -11.45 0.40
CA ILE A 221 26.06 -12.18 -0.87
C ILE A 221 24.72 -12.83 -1.21
N ASN A 222 24.02 -13.35 -0.21
CA ASN A 222 22.76 -14.05 -0.38
C ASN A 222 21.55 -13.14 -0.74
N TYR A 223 21.75 -11.81 -0.72
CA TYR A 223 20.72 -10.87 -1.21
C TYR A 223 20.62 -10.87 -2.74
N PHE A 224 21.60 -11.41 -3.44
CA PHE A 224 21.63 -11.47 -4.89
C PHE A 224 21.31 -12.87 -5.40
N SER A 225 20.59 -12.95 -6.52
CA SER A 225 20.34 -14.23 -7.19
C SER A 225 21.65 -14.88 -7.62
N LYS A 226 21.79 -16.19 -7.41
CA LYS A 226 23.00 -16.99 -7.72
C LYS A 226 23.49 -16.88 -9.17
N ASN A 227 22.62 -16.47 -10.08
CA ASN A 227 22.93 -16.34 -11.50
C ASN A 227 23.53 -14.98 -11.86
N THR A 228 23.55 -14.01 -10.94
CA THR A 228 24.07 -12.65 -11.18
C THR A 228 25.59 -12.60 -11.12
N GLU A 229 26.20 -11.71 -11.90
CA GLU A 229 27.66 -11.50 -11.87
C GLU A 229 28.11 -10.95 -10.51
N ILE A 230 27.27 -10.13 -9.87
CA ILE A 230 27.52 -9.61 -8.51
C ILE A 230 27.65 -10.77 -7.52
N TYR A 231 26.71 -11.74 -7.53
CA TYR A 231 26.79 -12.90 -6.66
C TYR A 231 28.10 -13.70 -6.88
N LYS A 232 28.42 -13.99 -8.15
CA LYS A 232 29.61 -14.75 -8.52
C LYS A 232 30.89 -14.03 -8.12
N GLY A 233 30.97 -12.71 -8.35
CA GLY A 233 32.12 -11.90 -8.00
C GLY A 233 32.32 -11.79 -6.47
N MET A 234 31.24 -11.54 -5.73
CA MET A 234 31.29 -11.49 -4.25
C MET A 234 31.63 -12.85 -3.64
N LYS A 235 31.08 -13.93 -4.20
CA LYS A 235 31.39 -15.29 -3.75
C LYS A 235 32.86 -15.64 -3.98
N LEU A 236 33.44 -15.25 -5.11
CA LEU A 236 34.87 -15.45 -5.39
C LEU A 236 35.75 -14.68 -4.37
N ILE A 237 35.36 -13.45 -4.04
CA ILE A 237 36.05 -12.63 -3.04
C ILE A 237 35.95 -13.29 -1.65
N ASP A 238 34.79 -13.80 -1.29
CA ASP A 238 34.55 -14.47 -0.03
C ASP A 238 35.36 -15.77 0.13
N GLU A 239 35.45 -16.58 -0.94
CA GLU A 239 36.19 -17.83 -0.97
C GLU A 239 37.72 -17.63 -1.01
N GLU A 240 38.21 -16.60 -1.73
CA GLU A 240 39.65 -16.41 -1.92
C GLU A 240 40.32 -15.41 -0.96
N LEU A 241 39.54 -14.45 -0.41
CA LEU A 241 40.08 -13.37 0.45
C LEU A 241 39.63 -13.45 1.93
N GLY A 242 38.88 -14.47 2.32
CA GLY A 242 38.63 -14.76 3.73
C GLY A 242 37.41 -14.07 4.34
N GLY A 243 36.37 -13.87 3.57
CA GLY A 243 35.05 -13.48 4.05
C GLY A 243 34.77 -11.97 4.07
N THR A 244 33.58 -11.60 3.61
CA THR A 244 33.00 -10.25 3.77
C THR A 244 31.99 -10.23 4.88
#